data_6fff1bd83d9ef87400fb2e8b5a1383db
#
_entry.id   6fff1bd83d9ef87400fb2e8b5a1383db
#
_cell.length_a   1.000
_cell.length_b   1.000
_cell.length_c   1.000
_cell.angle_alpha   90.00
_cell.angle_beta   90.00
_cell.angle_gamma   90.00
#
_symmetry.space_group_name_H-M   'P 1'
#
loop_
_entity.id
_entity.type
_entity.pdbx_description
1 polymer ?
#
loop_
_entity_poly.entity_id
_entity_poly.type
_entity_poly.pdbx_seq_one_letter_code
_entity_poly.pdbx_strand_id
1 'polypeptide(L)'
;MLERHLQFLRVEQPAAAETVDEARDRLAAKFSRGALRRMTHLGLLVGSALDGLAIGLDDTVVYATTYAETRALEDYLTSFPEASPLLFQTSIHPSAVQQVLIGRQQPVRRFFPLTGRRRLVEQALLTALVDPAPQVVLLGGEERGTWMLDHGMASDRAFAFALGLRAEPAGAIGRVAYASDRAEQDTGPCPTLPEFAEALAARREMHWRGVSGGFTLEWS
;
A
#
# COMPACT_ATOMS: atom_id res chain seq x y z
N MET A 1 -4.86 7.10 -23.88
CA MET A 1 -3.93 6.28 -23.07
C MET A 1 -3.49 7.12 -21.90
N LEU A 2 -3.55 6.58 -20.70
CA LEU A 2 -2.98 7.20 -19.49
C LEU A 2 -1.74 6.40 -19.12
N GLU A 3 -0.66 7.07 -18.71
CA GLU A 3 0.57 6.38 -18.28
C GLU A 3 1.34 7.18 -17.24
N ARG A 4 2.08 6.46 -16.40
CA ARG A 4 3.09 7.00 -15.50
C ARG A 4 4.30 6.08 -15.44
N HIS A 5 5.45 6.70 -15.25
CA HIS A 5 6.74 6.04 -15.18
C HIS A 5 7.08 5.72 -13.73
N LEU A 6 7.40 4.47 -13.47
CA LEU A 6 7.81 3.97 -12.17
C LEU A 6 9.28 4.33 -11.91
N GLN A 7 9.54 5.22 -10.96
CA GLN A 7 10.90 5.66 -10.62
C GLN A 7 11.38 5.12 -9.27
N PHE A 8 10.45 4.62 -8.45
CA PHE A 8 10.75 4.01 -7.16
C PHE A 8 9.87 2.80 -6.94
N LEU A 9 10.47 1.74 -6.45
CA LEU A 9 9.78 0.54 -5.97
C LEU A 9 10.47 0.03 -4.72
N ARG A 10 9.68 -0.24 -3.71
CA ARG A 10 10.09 -1.07 -2.58
C ARG A 10 8.93 -1.95 -2.17
N VAL A 11 9.23 -3.21 -1.91
CA VAL A 11 8.29 -4.18 -1.36
C VAL A 11 8.87 -4.71 -0.05
N GLU A 12 8.07 -4.69 0.99
CA GLU A 12 8.36 -5.23 2.30
C GLU A 12 7.52 -6.50 2.48
N GLN A 13 8.20 -7.64 2.62
CA GLN A 13 7.56 -8.94 2.81
C GLN A 13 8.23 -9.62 4.02
N PRO A 14 7.63 -9.52 5.22
CA PRO A 14 8.13 -10.22 6.38
C PRO A 14 8.05 -11.73 6.18
N ALA A 15 8.86 -12.49 6.91
CA ALA A 15 8.73 -13.94 6.94
C ALA A 15 7.33 -14.34 7.46
N ALA A 16 6.78 -15.44 6.94
CA ALA A 16 5.41 -15.85 7.28
C ALA A 16 5.18 -16.09 8.79
N ALA A 17 6.23 -16.39 9.54
CA ALA A 17 6.20 -16.59 10.99
C ALA A 17 6.65 -15.36 11.79
N GLU A 18 7.02 -14.24 11.13
CA GLU A 18 7.49 -13.05 11.83
C GLU A 18 6.39 -12.45 12.70
N THR A 19 6.68 -12.30 13.96
CA THR A 19 5.79 -11.64 14.93
C THR A 19 5.89 -10.11 14.80
N VAL A 20 4.91 -9.41 15.37
CA VAL A 20 4.90 -7.93 15.38
C VAL A 20 6.14 -7.38 16.12
N ASP A 21 6.57 -8.04 17.19
CA ASP A 21 7.76 -7.61 17.96
C ASP A 21 9.04 -7.84 17.18
N GLU A 22 9.19 -8.98 16.51
CA GLU A 22 10.32 -9.23 15.62
C GLU A 22 10.37 -8.24 14.45
N ALA A 23 9.22 -7.91 13.83
CA ALA A 23 9.14 -6.87 12.82
C ALA A 23 9.55 -5.50 13.37
N ARG A 24 9.11 -5.17 14.60
CA ARG A 24 9.48 -3.93 15.28
C ARG A 24 10.99 -3.84 15.52
N ASP A 25 11.60 -4.91 16.01
CA ASP A 25 13.04 -4.96 16.26
C ASP A 25 13.84 -4.86 14.95
N ARG A 26 13.46 -5.61 13.93
CA ARG A 26 14.08 -5.58 12.59
C ARG A 26 14.04 -4.21 11.94
N LEU A 27 12.92 -3.50 12.09
CA LEU A 27 12.68 -2.21 11.45
C LEU A 27 13.02 -1.01 12.35
N ALA A 28 13.41 -1.24 13.60
CA ALA A 28 13.64 -0.18 14.58
C ALA A 28 14.60 0.92 14.12
N ALA A 29 15.65 0.54 13.38
CA ALA A 29 16.64 1.50 12.88
C ALA A 29 16.09 2.52 11.86
N LYS A 30 14.94 2.23 11.24
CA LYS A 30 14.29 3.09 10.24
C LYS A 30 13.41 4.17 10.86
N PHE A 31 13.13 4.11 12.16
CA PHE A 31 12.17 4.99 12.81
C PHE A 31 12.75 5.63 14.08
N SER A 32 12.27 6.82 14.41
CA SER A 32 12.55 7.39 15.73
C SER A 32 11.85 6.57 16.83
N ARG A 33 12.43 6.55 18.03
CA ARG A 33 11.85 5.83 19.19
C ARG A 33 10.40 6.24 19.49
N GLY A 34 10.08 7.53 19.31
CA GLY A 34 8.73 8.08 19.54
C GLY A 34 7.73 7.61 18.50
N ALA A 35 8.12 7.51 17.22
CA ALA A 35 7.30 6.97 16.14
C ALA A 35 7.07 5.47 16.34
N LEU A 36 8.15 4.72 16.60
CA LEU A 36 8.11 3.27 16.77
C LEU A 36 7.09 2.78 17.83
N ARG A 37 6.96 3.53 18.93
CA ARG A 37 6.00 3.20 20.02
C ARG A 37 4.53 3.33 19.63
N ARG A 38 4.24 4.11 18.59
CA ARG A 38 2.87 4.41 18.14
C ARG A 38 2.46 3.66 16.90
N MET A 39 3.44 3.07 16.18
CA MET A 39 3.19 2.40 14.92
C MET A 39 2.57 1.02 15.14
N THR A 40 1.51 0.76 14.39
CA THR A 40 0.97 -0.59 14.20
C THR A 40 1.93 -1.44 13.37
N HIS A 41 1.71 -2.74 13.31
CA HIS A 41 2.48 -3.63 12.43
C HIS A 41 2.41 -3.14 10.96
N LEU A 42 1.21 -2.88 10.47
CA LEU A 42 1.01 -2.36 9.11
C LEU A 42 1.72 -1.01 8.92
N GLY A 43 1.68 -0.13 9.92
CA GLY A 43 2.41 1.14 9.90
C GLY A 43 3.93 0.97 9.78
N LEU A 44 4.51 -0.03 10.45
CA LEU A 44 5.94 -0.37 10.33
C LEU A 44 6.28 -0.85 8.91
N LEU A 45 5.47 -1.75 8.34
CA LEU A 45 5.69 -2.28 6.99
C LEU A 45 5.56 -1.17 5.93
N VAL A 46 4.50 -0.36 6.00
CA VAL A 46 4.29 0.78 5.08
C VAL A 46 5.42 1.80 5.22
N GLY A 47 5.81 2.13 6.45
CA GLY A 47 6.92 3.05 6.70
C GLY A 47 8.26 2.52 6.17
N SER A 48 8.49 1.19 6.28
CA SER A 48 9.66 0.54 5.68
C SER A 48 9.63 0.57 4.16
N ALA A 49 8.46 0.33 3.56
CA ALA A 49 8.30 0.41 2.10
C ALA A 49 8.52 1.83 1.57
N LEU A 50 8.17 2.86 2.33
CA LEU A 50 8.41 4.26 2.00
C LEU A 50 9.85 4.74 2.21
N ASP A 51 10.70 3.93 2.84
CA ASP A 51 12.07 4.35 3.16
C ASP A 51 12.88 4.62 1.87
N GLY A 52 13.49 5.82 1.81
CA GLY A 52 14.20 6.30 0.61
C GLY A 52 13.33 7.00 -0.43
N LEU A 53 11.99 7.02 -0.28
CA LEU A 53 11.11 7.80 -1.15
C LEU A 53 10.79 9.15 -0.51
N ALA A 54 11.17 10.23 -1.18
CA ALA A 54 10.77 11.58 -0.80
C ALA A 54 9.33 11.86 -1.28
N ILE A 55 8.52 12.46 -0.40
CA ILE A 55 7.17 12.92 -0.70
C ILE A 55 7.16 14.43 -0.55
N GLY A 56 6.84 15.14 -1.62
CA GLY A 56 6.69 16.60 -1.62
C GLY A 56 5.27 17.04 -1.24
N LEU A 57 5.11 18.33 -0.92
CA LEU A 57 3.80 18.88 -0.58
C LEU A 57 2.78 18.77 -1.72
N ASP A 58 3.23 18.90 -2.97
CA ASP A 58 2.39 18.85 -4.16
C ASP A 58 2.16 17.43 -4.70
N ASP A 59 2.78 16.43 -4.06
CA ASP A 59 2.58 15.03 -4.41
C ASP A 59 1.23 14.53 -3.91
N THR A 60 0.75 13.48 -4.54
CA THR A 60 -0.45 12.75 -4.13
C THR A 60 -0.06 11.42 -3.54
N VAL A 61 -0.68 11.04 -2.44
CA VAL A 61 -0.57 9.70 -1.86
C VAL A 61 -1.88 8.94 -2.10
N VAL A 62 -1.77 7.77 -2.70
CA VAL A 62 -2.86 6.79 -2.84
C VAL A 62 -2.50 5.60 -1.98
N TYR A 63 -3.38 5.18 -1.08
CA TYR A 63 -3.15 4.04 -0.19
C TYR A 63 -4.25 3.00 -0.37
N ALA A 64 -3.86 1.78 -0.70
CA ALA A 64 -4.75 0.66 -0.98
C ALA A 64 -4.55 -0.48 0.01
N THR A 65 -5.64 -0.95 0.62
CA THR A 65 -5.66 -2.12 1.49
C THR A 65 -6.99 -2.86 1.38
N THR A 66 -6.96 -4.18 1.41
CA THR A 66 -8.19 -4.99 1.32
C THR A 66 -8.96 -4.95 2.64
N TYR A 67 -8.24 -5.03 3.76
CA TYR A 67 -8.80 -5.25 5.10
C TYR A 67 -8.55 -4.09 6.06
N ALA A 68 -7.89 -3.02 5.60
CA ALA A 68 -7.51 -1.88 6.44
C ALA A 68 -6.65 -2.29 7.66
N GLU A 69 -6.78 -1.60 8.76
CA GLU A 69 -6.04 -1.82 10.00
C GLU A 69 -6.71 -2.92 10.86
N THR A 70 -6.94 -4.10 10.27
CA THR A 70 -7.73 -5.16 10.92
C THR A 70 -7.07 -5.67 12.20
N ARG A 71 -5.75 -5.85 12.23
CA ARG A 71 -5.04 -6.29 13.44
C ARG A 71 -5.18 -5.29 14.59
N ALA A 72 -5.05 -4.00 14.28
CA ALA A 72 -5.25 -2.94 15.27
C ALA A 72 -6.72 -2.88 15.75
N LEU A 73 -7.68 -3.22 14.87
CA LEU A 73 -9.08 -3.35 15.23
C LEU A 73 -9.32 -4.55 16.16
N GLU A 74 -8.68 -5.70 15.89
CA GLU A 74 -8.72 -6.86 16.80
C GLU A 74 -8.24 -6.49 18.20
N ASP A 75 -7.09 -5.81 18.29
CA ASP A 75 -6.52 -5.37 19.56
C ASP A 75 -7.47 -4.40 20.29
N TYR A 76 -8.10 -3.47 19.56
CA TYR A 76 -9.10 -2.56 20.13
C TYR A 76 -10.33 -3.30 20.66
N LEU A 77 -10.90 -4.20 19.88
CA LEU A 77 -12.08 -4.97 20.31
C LEU A 77 -11.77 -5.88 21.50
N THR A 78 -10.58 -6.44 21.56
CA THR A 78 -10.13 -7.26 22.69
C THR A 78 -9.91 -6.44 23.98
N SER A 79 -9.75 -5.10 23.89
CA SER A 79 -9.57 -4.24 25.05
C SER A 79 -10.85 -3.98 25.86
N PHE A 80 -12.03 -4.39 25.37
CA PHE A 80 -13.29 -4.25 26.12
C PHE A 80 -13.34 -5.18 27.34
N PRO A 81 -13.98 -4.76 28.45
CA PRO A 81 -14.82 -3.55 28.60
C PRO A 81 -14.06 -2.24 28.84
N GLU A 82 -12.75 -2.27 29.03
CA GLU A 82 -11.94 -1.07 29.27
C GLU A 82 -11.33 -0.57 27.93
N ALA A 83 -12.20 -0.04 27.06
CA ALA A 83 -11.81 0.39 25.73
C ALA A 83 -10.66 1.42 25.73
N SER A 84 -9.57 1.11 25.04
CA SER A 84 -8.39 1.97 24.93
C SER A 84 -8.58 3.03 23.84
N PRO A 85 -8.52 4.35 24.17
CA PRO A 85 -8.58 5.39 23.16
C PRO A 85 -7.41 5.35 22.14
N LEU A 86 -6.23 4.89 22.57
CA LEU A 86 -5.07 4.73 21.69
C LEU A 86 -5.30 3.62 20.67
N LEU A 87 -5.78 2.45 21.11
CA LEU A 87 -6.11 1.35 20.21
C LEU A 87 -7.23 1.72 19.25
N PHE A 88 -8.22 2.49 19.71
CA PHE A 88 -9.25 3.05 18.82
C PHE A 88 -8.63 3.90 17.70
N GLN A 89 -7.78 4.86 18.03
CA GLN A 89 -7.14 5.72 17.02
C GLN A 89 -6.33 4.93 16.00
N THR A 90 -5.63 3.89 16.44
CA THR A 90 -4.79 3.08 15.56
C THR A 90 -5.58 2.09 14.69
N SER A 91 -6.82 1.78 15.07
CA SER A 91 -7.72 0.89 14.33
C SER A 91 -8.49 1.57 13.20
N ILE A 92 -8.45 2.91 13.13
CA ILE A 92 -9.19 3.65 12.10
C ILE A 92 -8.34 3.77 10.83
N HIS A 93 -8.88 3.29 9.72
CA HIS A 93 -8.26 3.50 8.42
C HIS A 93 -8.26 5.01 8.03
N PRO A 94 -7.14 5.57 7.58
CA PRO A 94 -5.87 4.97 7.18
C PRO A 94 -4.72 5.23 8.19
N SER A 95 -4.86 4.82 9.41
CA SER A 95 -3.90 5.15 10.50
C SER A 95 -2.47 4.70 10.20
N ALA A 96 -2.28 3.57 9.51
CA ALA A 96 -0.95 3.07 9.16
C ALA A 96 -0.11 4.10 8.39
N VAL A 97 -0.68 4.71 7.35
CA VAL A 97 0.01 5.75 6.56
C VAL A 97 0.11 7.05 7.34
N GLN A 98 -0.96 7.44 8.05
CA GLN A 98 -0.95 8.68 8.85
C GLN A 98 0.15 8.66 9.92
N GLN A 99 0.36 7.56 10.61
CA GLN A 99 1.43 7.40 11.59
C GLN A 99 2.82 7.64 10.97
N VAL A 100 3.04 7.13 9.76
CA VAL A 100 4.31 7.33 9.03
C VAL A 100 4.49 8.81 8.65
N LEU A 101 3.48 9.42 8.04
CA LEU A 101 3.55 10.81 7.59
C LEU A 101 3.74 11.78 8.77
N ILE A 102 3.01 11.57 9.88
CA ILE A 102 3.17 12.35 11.12
C ILE A 102 4.57 12.13 11.71
N GLY A 103 5.03 10.88 11.79
CA GLY A 103 6.36 10.56 12.34
C GLY A 103 7.50 11.17 11.53
N ARG A 104 7.31 11.40 10.24
CA ARG A 104 8.26 12.05 9.33
C ARG A 104 8.05 13.55 9.19
N GLN A 105 7.01 14.11 9.82
CA GLN A 105 6.59 15.50 9.66
C GLN A 105 6.38 15.89 8.18
N GLN A 106 5.82 14.95 7.40
CA GLN A 106 5.56 15.11 5.97
C GLN A 106 4.10 15.49 5.73
N PRO A 107 3.79 16.77 5.50
CA PRO A 107 2.45 17.17 5.07
C PRO A 107 2.21 16.70 3.64
N VAL A 108 1.01 16.19 3.36
CA VAL A 108 0.55 15.85 2.02
C VAL A 108 -0.72 16.64 1.70
N ARG A 109 -0.81 17.15 0.49
CA ARG A 109 -1.96 17.96 0.06
C ARG A 109 -3.14 17.10 -0.34
N ARG A 110 -2.89 15.96 -0.94
CA ARG A 110 -3.91 15.03 -1.43
C ARG A 110 -3.59 13.61 -0.96
N PHE A 111 -4.60 13.00 -0.35
CA PHE A 111 -4.49 11.65 0.19
C PHE A 111 -5.78 10.88 -0.12
N PHE A 112 -5.66 9.78 -0.84
CA PHE A 112 -6.75 8.90 -1.23
C PHE A 112 -6.61 7.55 -0.55
N PRO A 113 -7.25 7.32 0.61
CA PRO A 113 -7.32 6.01 1.22
C PRO A 113 -8.40 5.18 0.52
N LEU A 114 -8.03 3.99 0.06
CA LEU A 114 -8.89 3.06 -0.66
C LEU A 114 -8.94 1.72 0.07
N THR A 115 -10.15 1.23 0.31
CA THR A 115 -10.37 -0.11 0.85
C THR A 115 -11.36 -0.87 -0.02
N GLY A 116 -11.15 -2.19 -0.15
CA GLY A 116 -12.07 -3.03 -0.88
C GLY A 116 -11.42 -4.33 -1.37
N ARG A 117 -12.27 -5.32 -1.69
CA ARG A 117 -11.79 -6.64 -2.13
C ARG A 117 -11.73 -6.77 -3.65
N ARG A 118 -12.70 -6.18 -4.34
CA ARG A 118 -12.79 -6.31 -5.79
C ARG A 118 -12.19 -5.10 -6.46
N ARG A 119 -11.29 -5.33 -7.44
CA ARG A 119 -10.72 -4.28 -8.30
C ARG A 119 -10.00 -3.17 -7.54
N LEU A 120 -9.50 -3.46 -6.35
CA LEU A 120 -8.79 -2.47 -5.55
C LEU A 120 -7.54 -1.96 -6.28
N VAL A 121 -6.76 -2.88 -6.89
CA VAL A 121 -5.56 -2.53 -7.68
C VAL A 121 -5.94 -1.66 -8.87
N GLU A 122 -7.02 -1.98 -9.59
CA GLU A 122 -7.53 -1.17 -10.69
C GLU A 122 -7.90 0.24 -10.23
N GLN A 123 -8.66 0.35 -9.14
CA GLN A 123 -9.07 1.65 -8.59
C GLN A 123 -7.87 2.48 -8.14
N ALA A 124 -6.92 1.85 -7.46
CA ALA A 124 -5.72 2.52 -6.98
C ALA A 124 -4.84 3.05 -8.13
N LEU A 125 -4.64 2.22 -9.16
CA LEU A 125 -3.89 2.62 -10.35
C LEU A 125 -4.61 3.67 -11.18
N LEU A 126 -5.93 3.55 -11.39
CA LEU A 126 -6.69 4.60 -12.08
C LEU A 126 -6.60 5.93 -11.33
N THR A 127 -6.77 5.92 -10.00
CA THR A 127 -6.60 7.13 -9.17
C THR A 127 -5.21 7.73 -9.37
N ALA A 128 -4.16 6.89 -9.39
CA ALA A 128 -2.79 7.35 -9.59
C ALA A 128 -2.55 7.88 -11.01
N LEU A 129 -3.14 7.25 -12.04
CA LEU A 129 -2.92 7.62 -13.43
C LEU A 129 -3.64 8.92 -13.84
N VAL A 130 -4.82 9.19 -13.27
CA VAL A 130 -5.60 10.39 -13.59
C VAL A 130 -5.21 11.61 -12.75
N ASP A 131 -4.50 11.44 -11.65
CA ASP A 131 -4.12 12.54 -10.76
C ASP A 131 -3.08 13.45 -11.43
N PRO A 132 -3.24 14.79 -11.41
CA PRO A 132 -2.32 15.72 -12.07
C PRO A 132 -1.02 15.99 -11.30
N ALA A 133 -0.78 15.37 -10.14
CA ALA A 133 0.42 15.61 -9.34
C ALA A 133 1.71 15.28 -10.12
N PRO A 134 2.81 15.99 -9.86
CA PRO A 134 4.10 15.69 -10.46
C PRO A 134 4.59 14.29 -10.09
N GLN A 135 4.32 13.86 -8.86
CA GLN A 135 4.53 12.50 -8.39
C GLN A 135 3.28 11.97 -7.69
N VAL A 136 2.92 10.75 -7.98
CA VAL A 136 1.95 9.99 -7.18
C VAL A 136 2.68 8.87 -6.46
N VAL A 137 2.52 8.83 -5.15
CA VAL A 137 3.01 7.74 -4.32
C VAL A 137 1.87 6.76 -4.10
N LEU A 138 1.94 5.60 -4.75
CA LEU A 138 0.99 4.53 -4.56
C LEU A 138 1.53 3.55 -3.52
N LEU A 139 0.79 3.42 -2.43
CA LEU A 139 1.06 2.53 -1.32
C LEU A 139 0.04 1.40 -1.29
N GLY A 140 0.46 0.25 -0.88
CA GLY A 140 -0.45 -0.84 -0.54
C GLY A 140 0.14 -1.70 0.56
N GLY A 141 -0.72 -2.40 1.28
CA GLY A 141 -0.26 -3.31 2.32
C GLY A 141 -1.39 -4.00 3.05
N GLU A 142 -1.02 -5.09 3.69
CA GLU A 142 -1.86 -5.89 4.57
C GLU A 142 -1.05 -6.30 5.80
N GLU A 143 -1.73 -6.52 6.90
CA GLU A 143 -1.18 -7.20 8.06
C GLU A 143 -1.98 -8.48 8.34
N ARG A 144 -1.30 -9.49 8.87
CA ARG A 144 -1.96 -10.75 9.20
C ARG A 144 -2.86 -10.57 10.40
N GLY A 145 -4.15 -10.92 10.24
CA GLY A 145 -5.11 -10.96 11.33
C GLY A 145 -4.93 -12.17 12.25
N THR A 146 -5.69 -12.20 13.33
CA THR A 146 -5.78 -13.33 14.23
C THR A 146 -7.17 -13.97 14.15
N TRP A 147 -8.05 -13.69 15.09
CA TRP A 147 -9.38 -14.29 15.13
C TRP A 147 -10.33 -13.80 14.02
N MET A 148 -10.15 -12.59 13.50
CA MET A 148 -10.91 -12.11 12.34
C MET A 148 -10.57 -12.86 11.03
N LEU A 149 -9.40 -13.50 10.98
CA LEU A 149 -9.00 -14.34 9.85
C LEU A 149 -9.95 -15.53 9.68
N ASP A 150 -10.37 -16.16 10.78
CA ASP A 150 -11.30 -17.29 10.78
C ASP A 150 -12.68 -16.91 10.21
N HIS A 151 -13.01 -15.64 10.24
CA HIS A 151 -14.25 -15.10 9.67
C HIS A 151 -14.05 -14.49 8.26
N GLY A 152 -12.88 -14.62 7.66
CA GLY A 152 -12.55 -14.04 6.35
C GLY A 152 -12.56 -12.51 6.33
N MET A 153 -12.36 -11.86 7.48
CA MET A 153 -12.35 -10.41 7.64
C MET A 153 -10.95 -9.81 7.84
N ALA A 154 -9.92 -10.62 7.68
CA ALA A 154 -8.52 -10.22 7.78
C ALA A 154 -7.68 -10.90 6.69
N SER A 155 -6.48 -10.40 6.46
CA SER A 155 -5.48 -11.02 5.60
C SER A 155 -4.79 -12.18 6.32
N ASP A 156 -4.45 -13.24 5.58
CA ASP A 156 -3.57 -14.32 6.03
C ASP A 156 -2.09 -14.01 5.80
N ARG A 157 -1.79 -12.86 5.19
CA ARG A 157 -0.45 -12.41 4.82
C ARG A 157 -0.15 -11.03 5.39
N ALA A 158 1.16 -10.76 5.54
CA ALA A 158 1.66 -9.44 5.85
C ALA A 158 2.61 -8.97 4.74
N PHE A 159 2.39 -7.79 4.21
CA PHE A 159 3.25 -7.15 3.21
C PHE A 159 2.95 -5.67 3.12
N ALA A 160 3.88 -4.90 2.56
CA ALA A 160 3.62 -3.55 2.08
C ALA A 160 4.44 -3.27 0.83
N PHE A 161 3.96 -2.36 -0.01
CA PHE A 161 4.73 -1.84 -1.13
C PHE A 161 4.55 -0.34 -1.26
N ALA A 162 5.56 0.30 -1.89
CA ALA A 162 5.53 1.70 -2.29
C ALA A 162 6.03 1.85 -3.71
N LEU A 163 5.27 2.56 -4.54
CA LEU A 163 5.61 2.96 -5.90
C LEU A 163 5.69 4.48 -5.96
N GLY A 164 6.79 5.01 -6.52
CA GLY A 164 6.90 6.41 -6.93
C GLY A 164 6.62 6.53 -8.42
N LEU A 165 5.49 7.14 -8.79
CA LEU A 165 4.98 7.24 -10.16
C LEU A 165 5.07 8.69 -10.64
N ARG A 166 5.76 8.96 -11.75
CA ARG A 166 5.89 10.29 -12.35
C ARG A 166 5.45 10.33 -13.80
N ALA A 167 5.18 11.53 -14.31
CA ALA A 167 4.86 11.74 -15.71
C ALA A 167 6.10 11.59 -16.62
N GLU A 168 7.28 12.00 -16.12
CA GLU A 168 8.53 11.98 -16.87
C GLU A 168 9.18 10.60 -16.87
N PRO A 169 9.68 10.13 -18.03
CA PRO A 169 10.32 8.83 -18.17
C PRO A 169 11.75 8.76 -17.62
N ALA A 170 12.39 9.91 -17.34
CA ALA A 170 13.79 9.95 -16.94
C ALA A 170 14.04 9.19 -15.64
N GLY A 171 14.93 8.20 -15.66
CA GLY A 171 15.25 7.35 -14.51
C GLY A 171 14.19 6.30 -14.18
N ALA A 172 13.24 6.05 -15.09
CA ALA A 172 12.23 5.04 -14.89
C ALA A 172 12.83 3.62 -14.88
N ILE A 173 12.34 2.81 -13.94
CA ILE A 173 12.61 1.38 -13.82
C ILE A 173 11.47 0.53 -14.36
N GLY A 174 10.40 1.18 -14.82
CA GLY A 174 9.21 0.55 -15.38
C GLY A 174 8.12 1.56 -15.69
N ARG A 175 6.98 1.06 -16.13
CA ARG A 175 5.83 1.86 -16.54
C ARG A 175 4.52 1.20 -16.15
N VAL A 176 3.55 2.01 -15.72
CA VAL A 176 2.14 1.61 -15.58
C VAL A 176 1.33 2.39 -16.61
N ALA A 177 0.52 1.69 -17.38
CA ALA A 177 -0.34 2.31 -18.38
C ALA A 177 -1.76 1.73 -18.37
N TYR A 178 -2.71 2.57 -18.82
CA TYR A 178 -4.10 2.21 -19.05
C TYR A 178 -4.52 2.65 -20.47
N ALA A 179 -5.18 1.75 -21.21
CA ALA A 179 -5.76 2.05 -22.53
C ALA A 179 -7.21 1.58 -22.60
N SER A 180 -8.12 2.47 -23.01
CA SER A 180 -9.56 2.17 -23.13
C SER A 180 -9.87 1.16 -24.23
N ASP A 181 -9.03 1.07 -25.27
CA ASP A 181 -9.33 0.35 -26.52
C ASP A 181 -8.69 -1.04 -26.61
N ARG A 182 -8.03 -1.51 -25.55
CA ARG A 182 -7.42 -2.85 -25.52
C ARG A 182 -8.47 -3.92 -25.21
N ALA A 183 -9.40 -4.17 -26.15
CA ALA A 183 -10.48 -5.13 -25.96
C ALA A 183 -10.11 -6.59 -26.24
N GLU A 184 -8.98 -6.90 -26.91
CA GLU A 184 -8.75 -8.23 -27.53
C GLU A 184 -7.40 -8.92 -27.21
N GLN A 185 -6.57 -8.37 -26.31
CA GLN A 185 -5.38 -9.12 -25.90
C GLN A 185 -5.73 -10.08 -24.76
N ASP A 186 -5.05 -11.23 -24.76
CA ASP A 186 -5.15 -12.29 -23.75
C ASP A 186 -4.73 -11.76 -22.36
N THR A 187 -5.64 -10.99 -21.75
CA THR A 187 -5.43 -10.28 -20.48
C THR A 187 -6.14 -11.06 -19.38
N GLY A 188 -5.39 -11.40 -18.35
CA GLY A 188 -5.92 -12.02 -17.15
C GLY A 188 -6.94 -11.15 -16.39
N PRO A 189 -7.55 -11.68 -15.33
CA PRO A 189 -8.40 -10.90 -14.43
C PRO A 189 -7.58 -9.83 -13.69
N CYS A 190 -8.29 -8.82 -13.15
CA CYS A 190 -7.66 -7.84 -12.26
C CYS A 190 -7.00 -8.56 -11.07
N PRO A 191 -5.72 -8.33 -10.81
CA PRO A 191 -5.03 -8.98 -9.71
C PRO A 191 -5.61 -8.53 -8.35
N THR A 192 -5.55 -9.42 -7.39
CA THR A 192 -5.72 -9.06 -5.97
C THR A 192 -4.54 -8.25 -5.47
N LEU A 193 -4.70 -7.55 -4.35
CA LEU A 193 -3.60 -6.76 -3.79
C LEU A 193 -2.35 -7.60 -3.44
N PRO A 194 -2.47 -8.83 -2.84
CA PRO A 194 -1.34 -9.71 -2.64
C PRO A 194 -0.66 -10.16 -3.95
N GLU A 195 -1.43 -10.56 -4.97
CA GLU A 195 -0.87 -10.95 -6.28
C GLU A 195 -0.12 -9.81 -6.95
N PHE A 196 -0.63 -8.58 -6.82
CA PHE A 196 0.05 -7.39 -7.31
C PHE A 196 1.36 -7.14 -6.56
N ALA A 197 1.36 -7.24 -5.22
CA ALA A 197 2.57 -7.11 -4.42
C ALA A 197 3.64 -8.17 -4.75
N GLU A 198 3.23 -9.43 -4.97
CA GLU A 198 4.12 -10.50 -5.42
C GLU A 198 4.73 -10.23 -6.81
N ALA A 199 3.92 -9.72 -7.73
CA ALA A 199 4.41 -9.35 -9.06
C ALA A 199 5.42 -8.19 -9.01
N LEU A 200 5.16 -7.19 -8.16
CA LEU A 200 6.10 -6.09 -7.91
C LEU A 200 7.43 -6.60 -7.31
N ALA A 201 7.36 -7.46 -6.31
CA ALA A 201 8.55 -8.04 -5.68
C ALA A 201 9.40 -8.85 -6.66
N ALA A 202 8.75 -9.62 -7.54
CA ALA A 202 9.40 -10.44 -8.57
C ALA A 202 9.75 -9.66 -9.85
N ARG A 203 9.42 -8.37 -9.93
CA ARG A 203 9.50 -7.57 -11.17
C ARG A 203 8.88 -8.28 -12.37
N ARG A 204 7.73 -8.90 -12.14
CA ARG A 204 6.99 -9.61 -13.19
C ARG A 204 6.08 -8.63 -13.94
N GLU A 205 6.12 -8.65 -15.25
CA GLU A 205 5.18 -7.92 -16.10
C GLU A 205 3.75 -8.43 -15.88
N MET A 206 2.80 -7.52 -15.94
CA MET A 206 1.39 -7.83 -15.79
C MET A 206 0.55 -7.14 -16.86
N HIS A 207 -0.40 -7.89 -17.39
CA HIS A 207 -1.42 -7.39 -18.30
C HIS A 207 -2.77 -7.91 -17.82
N TRP A 208 -3.73 -7.01 -17.59
CA TRP A 208 -5.06 -7.44 -17.14
C TRP A 208 -6.15 -6.53 -17.67
N ARG A 209 -7.36 -7.06 -17.70
CA ARG A 209 -8.54 -6.33 -18.13
C ARG A 209 -9.25 -5.69 -16.94
N GLY A 210 -9.39 -4.36 -17.00
CA GLY A 210 -10.25 -3.60 -16.11
C GLY A 210 -11.70 -3.52 -16.61
N VAL A 211 -12.52 -2.68 -15.97
CA VAL A 211 -13.94 -2.49 -16.36
C VAL A 211 -14.06 -1.91 -17.77
N SER A 212 -13.24 -0.91 -18.09
CA SER A 212 -13.39 -0.07 -19.28
C SER A 212 -12.12 -0.03 -20.14
N GLY A 213 -11.15 -0.94 -19.91
CA GLY A 213 -9.91 -0.96 -20.69
C GLY A 213 -8.89 -1.92 -20.09
N GLY A 214 -7.69 -1.93 -20.65
CA GLY A 214 -6.57 -2.76 -20.23
C GLY A 214 -5.52 -2.00 -19.45
N PHE A 215 -4.93 -2.65 -18.46
CA PHE A 215 -3.78 -2.17 -17.70
C PHE A 215 -2.54 -2.95 -18.08
N THR A 216 -1.40 -2.27 -18.04
CA THR A 216 -0.08 -2.90 -18.17
C THR A 216 0.85 -2.40 -17.08
N LEU A 217 1.67 -3.31 -16.56
CA LEU A 217 2.85 -3.03 -15.76
C LEU A 217 4.03 -3.64 -16.47
N GLU A 218 4.98 -2.83 -16.91
CA GLU A 218 6.15 -3.23 -17.68
C GLU A 218 7.42 -2.74 -16.98
N TRP A 219 8.53 -3.45 -17.17
CA TRP A 219 9.83 -3.11 -16.61
C TRP A 219 10.82 -2.66 -17.69
N SER A 220 11.71 -1.74 -17.31
CA SER A 220 12.78 -1.21 -18.19
C SER A 220 14.05 -2.02 -18.08
#